data_b13d397991a26ef10285c56907ac4bda
#
_entry.id   b13d397991a26ef10285c56907ac4bda
#
_cell.length_a   1.000
_cell.length_b   1.000
_cell.length_c   1.000
_cell.angle_alpha   90.00
_cell.angle_beta   90.00
_cell.angle_gamma   90.00
#
_symmetry.space_group_name_H-M   'P 1'
#
loop_
_entity.id
_entity.type
_entity.pdbx_description
1 polymer ?
#
loop_
_entity_poly.entity_id
_entity_poly.type
_entity_poly.pdbx_seq_one_letter_code
_entity_poly.pdbx_strand_id
1 'polypeptide(L)'
;MATSIKDLAPQAIWHNFYLLTQVPRPSGHLQKVQEFLLTWAKEHDIEAFKDNAENIVMRKPATPGMEDRKTAVLQAHMDMVPQKTDESSHVFETDPIETYIDGEWVKAKGTTLGSDDGMGVAAIMAIMEAHDLMHGPLEALITADEETCMYGVNHLAADTLHGDILLNMDNETMGEFVIGSAGGVNISATMQYKEVAPEAGDIAVKVCLQGLKGGHSGLEINEGRANANKLMARFVRQAIADDDARLCSWNGGNMRNAIPRTASAVLTIPAENLDDLKDLVAYCLETFKNEYAGIEDEMEMTIESTIMPAAQVPMEIQDNLVDAIMACHDGVLRYIPSIPDVVETSSNLGIVNIGNGEASVLILARSSNETMMEYLQEMQECCFGMAGMKVEYGGQYGAWQPNFSSPITATMVKVYKETFGEDAKVQVCHAGLECRIIGGVYPEMDLVSFGPTLRSPHTPNERCNIPSVEKFWVFLKELLKQIPARC
;
A
#
# COMPACT_ATOMS: atom_id res chain seq x y z
N MET A 1 -15.02 4.87 -33.36
CA MET A 1 -14.61 4.64 -31.97
C MET A 1 -14.28 3.16 -31.85
N ALA A 2 -13.20 2.81 -31.16
CA ALA A 2 -12.88 1.40 -30.91
C ALA A 2 -14.05 0.73 -30.17
N THR A 3 -14.42 -0.47 -30.58
CA THR A 3 -15.49 -1.25 -29.95
C THR A 3 -14.95 -2.29 -28.98
N SER A 4 -13.64 -2.56 -29.02
CA SER A 4 -12.92 -3.46 -28.12
C SER A 4 -11.60 -2.85 -27.71
N ILE A 5 -11.12 -3.19 -26.51
CA ILE A 5 -9.82 -2.68 -26.00
C ILE A 5 -8.65 -3.11 -26.89
N LYS A 6 -8.71 -4.28 -27.53
CA LYS A 6 -7.67 -4.77 -28.46
C LYS A 6 -7.44 -3.88 -29.69
N ASP A 7 -8.40 -2.99 -29.99
CA ASP A 7 -8.35 -2.10 -31.16
C ASP A 7 -7.85 -0.68 -30.78
N LEU A 8 -7.53 -0.46 -29.49
CA LEU A 8 -6.98 0.80 -29.00
C LEU A 8 -5.51 0.98 -29.45
N ALA A 9 -5.07 2.23 -29.50
CA ALA A 9 -3.66 2.57 -29.70
C ALA A 9 -2.98 2.85 -28.35
N PRO A 10 -1.73 2.38 -28.13
CA PRO A 10 -0.90 1.56 -29.03
C PRO A 10 -1.39 0.10 -29.07
N GLN A 11 -1.63 -0.40 -30.28
CA GLN A 11 -2.23 -1.73 -30.46
C GLN A 11 -1.36 -2.84 -29.83
N ALA A 12 -0.04 -2.72 -29.89
CA ALA A 12 0.87 -3.73 -29.33
C ALA A 12 0.59 -4.00 -27.83
N ILE A 13 0.41 -2.95 -27.01
CA ILE A 13 0.11 -3.14 -25.58
C ILE A 13 -1.34 -3.58 -25.37
N TRP A 14 -2.32 -2.88 -26.00
CA TRP A 14 -3.73 -3.17 -25.76
C TRP A 14 -4.16 -4.56 -26.28
N HIS A 15 -3.54 -5.05 -27.35
CA HIS A 15 -3.78 -6.40 -27.83
C HIS A 15 -3.30 -7.44 -26.80
N ASN A 16 -2.08 -7.28 -26.28
CA ASN A 16 -1.52 -8.19 -25.29
C ASN A 16 -2.29 -8.10 -23.96
N PHE A 17 -2.69 -6.90 -23.53
CA PHE A 17 -3.54 -6.77 -22.36
C PHE A 17 -4.89 -7.45 -22.55
N TYR A 18 -5.52 -7.32 -23.73
CA TYR A 18 -6.74 -8.07 -24.06
C TYR A 18 -6.52 -9.58 -23.93
N LEU A 19 -5.42 -10.13 -24.44
CA LEU A 19 -5.12 -11.56 -24.28
C LEU A 19 -5.02 -11.96 -22.80
N LEU A 20 -4.35 -11.16 -21.98
CA LEU A 20 -4.25 -11.40 -20.53
C LEU A 20 -5.62 -11.37 -19.85
N THR A 21 -6.54 -10.50 -20.26
CA THR A 21 -7.91 -10.47 -19.70
C THR A 21 -8.72 -11.72 -20.02
N GLN A 22 -8.32 -12.50 -21.04
CA GLN A 22 -8.97 -13.76 -21.38
C GLN A 22 -8.44 -14.95 -20.58
N VAL A 23 -7.34 -14.76 -19.81
CA VAL A 23 -6.70 -15.82 -19.03
C VAL A 23 -6.92 -15.54 -17.55
N PRO A 24 -7.65 -16.41 -16.81
CA PRO A 24 -7.76 -16.32 -15.37
C PRO A 24 -6.40 -16.32 -14.67
N ARG A 25 -6.18 -15.30 -13.81
CA ARG A 25 -4.90 -15.10 -13.10
C ARG A 25 -5.07 -14.48 -11.70
N PRO A 26 -6.12 -14.85 -10.92
CA PRO A 26 -6.23 -14.34 -9.57
C PRO A 26 -5.07 -14.84 -8.72
N SER A 27 -4.60 -14.02 -7.79
CA SER A 27 -3.52 -14.38 -6.84
C SER A 27 -3.78 -15.73 -6.19
N GLY A 28 -2.74 -16.57 -6.07
CA GLY A 28 -2.82 -17.96 -5.60
C GLY A 28 -3.25 -18.99 -6.67
N HIS A 29 -3.64 -18.57 -7.88
CA HIS A 29 -4.12 -19.46 -8.95
C HIS A 29 -3.48 -19.13 -10.31
N LEU A 30 -2.14 -19.19 -10.40
CA LEU A 30 -1.35 -18.67 -11.52
C LEU A 30 -1.07 -19.67 -12.66
N GLN A 31 -1.39 -20.95 -12.48
CA GLN A 31 -1.01 -21.98 -13.44
C GLN A 31 -1.43 -21.63 -14.88
N LYS A 32 -2.65 -21.12 -15.06
CA LYS A 32 -3.17 -20.79 -16.39
C LYS A 32 -2.39 -19.67 -17.09
N VAL A 33 -2.07 -18.60 -16.35
CA VAL A 33 -1.31 -17.48 -16.91
C VAL A 33 0.16 -17.86 -17.15
N GLN A 34 0.76 -18.69 -16.32
CA GLN A 34 2.10 -19.23 -16.53
C GLN A 34 2.16 -20.07 -17.81
N GLU A 35 1.22 -21.01 -17.99
CA GLU A 35 1.11 -21.83 -19.22
C GLU A 35 0.86 -20.96 -20.46
N PHE A 36 0.02 -19.93 -20.33
CA PHE A 36 -0.24 -18.96 -21.38
C PHE A 36 1.04 -18.23 -21.80
N LEU A 37 1.76 -17.63 -20.84
CA LEU A 37 2.99 -16.86 -21.10
C LEU A 37 4.09 -17.71 -21.73
N LEU A 38 4.30 -18.94 -21.26
CA LEU A 38 5.28 -19.87 -21.84
C LEU A 38 4.90 -20.31 -23.25
N THR A 39 3.61 -20.56 -23.50
CA THR A 39 3.10 -20.93 -24.82
C THR A 39 3.24 -19.76 -25.79
N TRP A 40 2.83 -18.56 -25.36
CA TRP A 40 2.95 -17.34 -26.14
C TRP A 40 4.41 -17.03 -26.50
N ALA A 41 5.34 -17.14 -25.54
CA ALA A 41 6.77 -16.93 -25.80
C ALA A 41 7.31 -17.91 -26.86
N LYS A 42 6.91 -19.18 -26.77
CA LYS A 42 7.29 -20.20 -27.76
C LYS A 42 6.74 -19.90 -29.15
N GLU A 43 5.51 -19.41 -29.27
CA GLU A 43 4.88 -19.04 -30.56
C GLU A 43 5.56 -17.83 -31.20
N HIS A 44 6.28 -17.00 -30.43
CA HIS A 44 7.03 -15.85 -30.91
C HIS A 44 8.55 -16.07 -30.97
N ASP A 45 9.02 -17.32 -30.85
CA ASP A 45 10.43 -17.68 -30.86
C ASP A 45 11.27 -16.96 -29.76
N ILE A 46 10.67 -16.70 -28.59
CA ILE A 46 11.30 -16.06 -27.45
C ILE A 46 11.79 -17.13 -26.47
N GLU A 47 13.06 -17.01 -26.02
CA GLU A 47 13.59 -17.85 -24.93
C GLU A 47 12.82 -17.53 -23.64
N ALA A 48 12.16 -18.54 -23.06
CA ALA A 48 11.40 -18.39 -21.84
C ALA A 48 11.43 -19.65 -20.97
N PHE A 49 11.44 -19.46 -19.66
CA PHE A 49 11.34 -20.57 -18.70
C PHE A 49 10.63 -20.11 -17.42
N LYS A 50 10.10 -21.08 -16.68
CA LYS A 50 9.60 -20.88 -15.33
C LYS A 50 10.72 -21.23 -14.34
N ASP A 51 11.04 -20.32 -13.42
CA ASP A 51 12.04 -20.55 -12.39
C ASP A 51 11.46 -21.39 -11.21
N ASN A 52 12.31 -21.67 -10.20
CA ASN A 52 11.87 -22.44 -9.03
C ASN A 52 10.92 -21.67 -8.09
N ALA A 53 10.85 -20.34 -8.25
CA ALA A 53 9.96 -19.45 -7.52
C ALA A 53 8.66 -19.17 -8.29
N GLU A 54 8.40 -19.95 -9.35
CA GLU A 54 7.21 -19.85 -10.21
C GLU A 54 7.11 -18.56 -11.05
N ASN A 55 8.16 -17.75 -11.09
CA ASN A 55 8.26 -16.61 -12.00
C ASN A 55 8.47 -17.06 -13.45
N ILE A 56 8.03 -16.25 -14.41
CA ILE A 56 8.38 -16.42 -15.83
C ILE A 56 9.53 -15.49 -16.15
N VAL A 57 10.61 -16.07 -16.67
CA VAL A 57 11.79 -15.33 -17.15
C VAL A 57 11.85 -15.46 -18.66
N MET A 58 12.06 -14.34 -19.35
CA MET A 58 12.26 -14.32 -20.81
C MET A 58 13.57 -13.61 -21.16
N ARG A 59 14.18 -13.94 -22.29
CA ARG A 59 15.41 -13.31 -22.79
C ARG A 59 15.31 -12.93 -24.24
N LYS A 60 15.85 -11.75 -24.56
CA LYS A 60 15.90 -11.23 -25.92
C LYS A 60 17.29 -10.63 -26.19
N PRO A 61 18.01 -11.09 -27.25
CA PRO A 61 19.29 -10.51 -27.63
C PRO A 61 19.15 -9.05 -28.05
N ALA A 62 20.23 -8.29 -27.96
CA ALA A 62 20.28 -6.91 -28.45
C ALA A 62 19.97 -6.82 -29.96
N THR A 63 19.38 -5.69 -30.34
CA THR A 63 19.28 -5.37 -31.78
C THR A 63 20.65 -4.96 -32.34
N PRO A 64 20.88 -5.16 -33.67
CA PRO A 64 22.18 -4.86 -34.27
C PRO A 64 22.68 -3.45 -33.96
N GLY A 65 23.91 -3.33 -33.42
CA GLY A 65 24.54 -2.09 -33.04
C GLY A 65 24.22 -1.62 -31.61
N MET A 66 23.53 -2.44 -30.81
CA MET A 66 23.19 -2.15 -29.39
C MET A 66 23.75 -3.20 -28.42
N GLU A 67 24.68 -4.05 -28.88
CA GLU A 67 25.21 -5.18 -28.12
C GLU A 67 26.09 -4.74 -26.93
N ASP A 68 26.63 -3.51 -26.98
CA ASP A 68 27.45 -2.90 -25.94
C ASP A 68 26.63 -2.28 -24.79
N ARG A 69 25.31 -2.24 -24.90
CA ARG A 69 24.45 -1.64 -23.88
C ARG A 69 24.34 -2.52 -22.65
N LYS A 70 24.10 -1.88 -21.50
CA LYS A 70 23.72 -2.57 -20.28
C LYS A 70 22.47 -3.41 -20.52
N THR A 71 22.39 -4.57 -19.88
CA THR A 71 21.19 -5.42 -19.95
C THR A 71 20.11 -4.81 -19.05
N ALA A 72 18.93 -4.57 -19.63
CA ALA A 72 17.76 -4.14 -18.88
C ALA A 72 16.82 -5.31 -18.57
N VAL A 73 16.42 -5.43 -17.31
CA VAL A 73 15.37 -6.34 -16.86
C VAL A 73 14.06 -5.57 -16.84
N LEU A 74 13.09 -6.00 -17.63
CA LEU A 74 11.70 -5.52 -17.62
C LEU A 74 10.93 -6.34 -16.58
N GLN A 75 10.31 -5.71 -15.59
CA GLN A 75 9.67 -6.43 -14.50
C GLN A 75 8.22 -5.98 -14.28
N ALA A 76 7.34 -6.96 -14.06
CA ALA A 76 5.92 -6.81 -13.75
C ALA A 76 5.43 -8.05 -13.01
N HIS A 77 4.27 -7.99 -12.32
CA HIS A 77 3.67 -9.20 -11.72
C HIS A 77 2.50 -9.75 -12.56
N MET A 78 2.34 -11.09 -12.56
CA MET A 78 1.34 -11.75 -13.41
C MET A 78 -0.03 -11.91 -12.76
N ASP A 79 -0.12 -11.88 -11.46
CA ASP A 79 -1.38 -12.03 -10.71
C ASP A 79 -2.22 -10.75 -10.70
N MET A 80 -3.40 -10.84 -10.15
CA MET A 80 -4.30 -9.72 -9.90
C MET A 80 -5.17 -9.97 -8.68
N VAL A 81 -5.52 -8.91 -7.95
CA VAL A 81 -6.47 -8.97 -6.83
C VAL A 81 -7.87 -9.34 -7.33
N PRO A 82 -8.51 -10.43 -6.83
CA PRO A 82 -9.82 -10.87 -7.25
C PRO A 82 -10.95 -10.21 -6.43
N GLN A 83 -11.32 -8.97 -6.78
CA GLN A 83 -12.44 -8.25 -6.15
C GLN A 83 -13.59 -8.07 -7.13
N LYS A 84 -14.83 -8.22 -6.64
CA LYS A 84 -16.06 -8.02 -7.44
C LYS A 84 -17.15 -7.36 -6.62
N THR A 85 -18.15 -6.79 -7.33
CA THR A 85 -19.36 -6.28 -6.68
C THR A 85 -20.25 -7.43 -6.20
N ASP A 86 -21.12 -7.17 -5.23
CA ASP A 86 -22.02 -8.19 -4.67
C ASP A 86 -23.00 -8.77 -5.71
N GLU A 87 -23.31 -8.02 -6.76
CA GLU A 87 -24.20 -8.44 -7.85
C GLU A 87 -23.49 -9.29 -8.91
N SER A 88 -22.15 -9.33 -8.90
CA SER A 88 -21.37 -10.04 -9.91
C SER A 88 -21.32 -11.54 -9.63
N SER A 89 -21.70 -12.33 -10.64
CA SER A 89 -21.58 -13.80 -10.62
C SER A 89 -20.22 -14.31 -11.11
N HIS A 90 -19.27 -13.42 -11.41
CA HIS A 90 -17.96 -13.75 -11.96
C HIS A 90 -17.17 -14.72 -11.05
N VAL A 91 -16.50 -15.70 -11.66
CA VAL A 91 -15.62 -16.66 -10.99
C VAL A 91 -14.19 -16.46 -11.51
N PHE A 92 -13.34 -15.85 -10.71
CA PHE A 92 -12.00 -15.42 -11.13
C PHE A 92 -11.08 -16.56 -11.59
N GLU A 93 -11.30 -17.79 -11.10
CA GLU A 93 -10.50 -18.95 -11.45
C GLU A 93 -10.85 -19.52 -12.85
N THR A 94 -12.00 -19.11 -13.41
CA THR A 94 -12.50 -19.70 -14.67
C THR A 94 -12.91 -18.70 -15.72
N ASP A 95 -13.41 -17.54 -15.34
CA ASP A 95 -14.04 -16.61 -16.27
C ASP A 95 -13.06 -15.53 -16.73
N PRO A 96 -13.13 -15.13 -18.01
CA PRO A 96 -12.36 -13.99 -18.51
C PRO A 96 -12.90 -12.66 -17.96
N ILE A 97 -12.03 -11.68 -17.80
CA ILE A 97 -12.44 -10.32 -17.37
C ILE A 97 -13.18 -9.63 -18.53
N GLU A 98 -14.40 -9.24 -18.30
CA GLU A 98 -15.23 -8.52 -19.28
C GLU A 98 -14.94 -7.02 -19.25
N THR A 99 -14.15 -6.54 -20.22
CA THR A 99 -13.69 -5.16 -20.31
C THR A 99 -14.60 -4.28 -21.16
N TYR A 100 -14.62 -2.97 -20.86
CA TYR A 100 -15.29 -1.96 -21.68
C TYR A 100 -14.56 -0.63 -21.64
N ILE A 101 -14.86 0.23 -22.62
CA ILE A 101 -14.29 1.57 -22.74
C ILE A 101 -15.33 2.59 -22.21
N ASP A 102 -14.90 3.46 -21.28
CA ASP A 102 -15.69 4.54 -20.71
C ASP A 102 -14.90 5.85 -20.84
N GLY A 103 -15.18 6.61 -21.90
CA GLY A 103 -14.44 7.83 -22.23
C GLY A 103 -12.93 7.55 -22.46
N GLU A 104 -12.07 8.11 -21.62
CA GLU A 104 -10.62 7.92 -21.68
C GLU A 104 -10.14 6.74 -20.81
N TRP A 105 -11.04 5.92 -20.31
CA TRP A 105 -10.72 4.84 -19.38
C TRP A 105 -11.15 3.48 -19.91
N VAL A 106 -10.32 2.47 -19.66
CA VAL A 106 -10.71 1.06 -19.73
C VAL A 106 -11.10 0.59 -18.33
N LYS A 107 -12.19 -0.14 -18.23
CA LYS A 107 -12.79 -0.68 -17.00
C LYS A 107 -13.22 -2.13 -17.19
N ALA A 108 -13.51 -2.82 -16.07
CA ALA A 108 -14.15 -4.15 -16.06
C ALA A 108 -15.58 -4.08 -15.53
N LYS A 109 -16.43 -5.02 -15.95
CA LYS A 109 -17.84 -5.09 -15.53
C LYS A 109 -17.97 -5.81 -14.18
N GLY A 110 -18.08 -5.05 -13.11
CA GLY A 110 -18.36 -5.57 -11.77
C GLY A 110 -17.22 -6.38 -11.16
N THR A 111 -15.99 -6.26 -11.68
CA THR A 111 -14.79 -6.89 -11.16
C THR A 111 -13.62 -5.92 -11.18
N THR A 112 -12.52 -6.24 -10.48
CA THR A 112 -11.20 -5.68 -10.76
C THR A 112 -10.86 -5.87 -12.24
N LEU A 113 -10.09 -4.93 -12.82
CA LEU A 113 -9.66 -4.96 -14.22
C LEU A 113 -8.39 -5.81 -14.40
N GLY A 114 -7.52 -5.82 -13.38
CA GLY A 114 -6.20 -6.42 -13.42
C GLY A 114 -5.24 -5.64 -14.31
N SER A 115 -5.40 -4.32 -14.44
CA SER A 115 -4.41 -3.45 -15.09
C SER A 115 -3.17 -3.29 -14.21
N ASP A 116 -3.30 -3.44 -12.95
CA ASP A 116 -2.29 -3.65 -11.94
C ASP A 116 -1.99 -5.17 -11.85
N ASP A 117 -0.81 -5.70 -12.20
CA ASP A 117 0.17 -5.08 -13.12
C ASP A 117 0.12 -5.71 -14.53
N GLY A 118 -1.09 -6.09 -14.96
CA GLY A 118 -1.31 -6.64 -16.31
C GLY A 118 -0.89 -5.70 -17.45
N MET A 119 -0.83 -4.37 -17.18
CA MET A 119 -0.33 -3.42 -18.18
C MET A 119 1.19 -3.50 -18.32
N GLY A 120 1.92 -3.71 -17.24
CA GLY A 120 3.36 -3.99 -17.27
C GLY A 120 3.65 -5.30 -18.00
N VAL A 121 2.92 -6.38 -17.69
CA VAL A 121 3.05 -7.66 -18.41
C VAL A 121 2.75 -7.49 -19.91
N ALA A 122 1.70 -6.75 -20.27
CA ALA A 122 1.36 -6.49 -21.69
C ALA A 122 2.45 -5.68 -22.42
N ALA A 123 3.08 -4.72 -21.72
CA ALA A 123 4.21 -3.96 -22.28
C ALA A 123 5.46 -4.84 -22.47
N ILE A 124 5.74 -5.74 -21.51
CA ILE A 124 6.80 -6.76 -21.67
C ILE A 124 6.54 -7.60 -22.90
N MET A 125 5.35 -8.17 -23.04
CA MET A 125 4.97 -8.97 -24.21
C MET A 125 5.17 -8.17 -25.51
N ALA A 126 4.67 -6.93 -25.56
CA ALA A 126 4.80 -6.07 -26.74
C ALA A 126 6.27 -5.77 -27.13
N ILE A 127 7.18 -5.61 -26.15
CA ILE A 127 8.61 -5.42 -26.41
C ILE A 127 9.26 -6.73 -26.87
N MET A 128 8.91 -7.84 -26.22
CA MET A 128 9.53 -9.13 -26.52
C MET A 128 9.16 -9.63 -27.92
N GLU A 129 7.92 -9.42 -28.39
CA GLU A 129 7.52 -9.80 -29.75
C GLU A 129 7.98 -8.82 -30.84
N ALA A 130 8.30 -7.57 -30.51
CA ALA A 130 8.64 -6.55 -31.49
C ALA A 130 9.97 -6.84 -32.21
N HIS A 131 10.01 -6.64 -33.55
CA HIS A 131 11.21 -6.80 -34.39
C HIS A 131 11.78 -5.47 -34.88
N ASP A 132 11.11 -4.36 -34.64
CA ASP A 132 11.42 -3.01 -35.14
C ASP A 132 11.89 -2.03 -34.05
N LEU A 133 12.04 -2.49 -32.83
CA LEU A 133 12.51 -1.68 -31.70
C LEU A 133 14.04 -1.77 -31.57
N MET A 134 14.67 -0.64 -31.29
CA MET A 134 16.10 -0.58 -30.94
C MET A 134 16.28 -0.74 -29.43
N HIS A 135 17.04 -1.73 -29.00
CA HIS A 135 17.33 -2.01 -27.60
C HIS A 135 18.62 -2.81 -27.40
N GLY A 136 19.26 -2.67 -26.24
CA GLY A 136 20.31 -3.57 -25.77
C GLY A 136 19.79 -4.96 -25.42
N PRO A 137 20.61 -5.82 -24.81
CA PRO A 137 20.14 -7.11 -24.30
C PRO A 137 19.00 -6.90 -23.31
N LEU A 138 17.93 -7.70 -23.39
CA LEU A 138 16.78 -7.64 -22.48
C LEU A 138 16.56 -8.96 -21.76
N GLU A 139 16.23 -8.87 -20.50
CA GLU A 139 15.56 -9.91 -19.72
C GLU A 139 14.17 -9.42 -19.33
N ALA A 140 13.22 -10.31 -19.14
CA ALA A 140 11.95 -10.02 -18.51
C ALA A 140 11.80 -10.91 -17.29
N LEU A 141 11.32 -10.35 -16.19
CA LEU A 141 10.93 -11.04 -14.98
C LEU A 141 9.45 -10.77 -14.72
N ILE A 142 8.60 -11.77 -14.94
CA ILE A 142 7.17 -11.68 -14.65
C ILE A 142 6.92 -12.51 -13.39
N THR A 143 6.65 -11.81 -12.27
CA THR A 143 6.66 -12.39 -10.94
C THR A 143 5.33 -13.01 -10.53
N ALA A 144 5.39 -13.94 -9.58
CA ALA A 144 4.27 -14.71 -9.08
C ALA A 144 3.80 -14.21 -7.72
N ASP A 145 2.47 -14.08 -7.54
CA ASP A 145 1.79 -13.80 -6.26
C ASP A 145 2.35 -12.56 -5.51
N GLU A 146 2.50 -11.44 -6.22
CA GLU A 146 2.87 -10.15 -5.63
C GLU A 146 1.84 -9.73 -4.59
N GLU A 147 0.58 -9.71 -4.97
CA GLU A 147 -0.57 -9.12 -4.27
C GLU A 147 -0.93 -9.81 -2.94
N THR A 148 -0.41 -11.00 -2.69
CA THR A 148 -0.67 -11.74 -1.46
C THR A 148 0.52 -11.75 -0.51
N CYS A 149 1.70 -12.10 -1.01
CA CYS A 149 2.89 -12.28 -0.18
C CYS A 149 4.21 -12.06 -0.92
N MET A 150 4.18 -11.52 -2.15
CA MET A 150 5.39 -11.35 -2.99
C MET A 150 6.18 -12.66 -3.13
N TYR A 151 5.47 -13.79 -3.32
CA TYR A 151 6.06 -15.12 -3.29
C TYR A 151 7.22 -15.27 -4.27
N GLY A 152 7.00 -14.85 -5.52
CA GLY A 152 7.96 -14.99 -6.60
C GLY A 152 9.30 -14.32 -6.31
N VAL A 153 9.30 -13.08 -5.85
CA VAL A 153 10.54 -12.35 -5.54
C VAL A 153 11.17 -12.76 -4.22
N ASN A 154 10.38 -13.19 -3.23
CA ASN A 154 10.92 -13.69 -1.96
C ASN A 154 11.71 -15.00 -2.12
N HIS A 155 11.47 -15.75 -3.19
CA HIS A 155 12.15 -17.01 -3.51
C HIS A 155 13.05 -16.90 -4.75
N LEU A 156 13.24 -15.69 -5.28
CA LEU A 156 14.07 -15.44 -6.45
C LEU A 156 15.55 -15.78 -6.16
N ALA A 157 16.13 -16.65 -6.99
CA ALA A 157 17.53 -17.04 -6.85
C ALA A 157 18.48 -15.97 -7.46
N ALA A 158 19.64 -15.78 -6.84
CA ALA A 158 20.60 -14.75 -7.24
C ALA A 158 21.29 -15.00 -8.61
N ASP A 159 21.12 -16.17 -9.19
CA ASP A 159 21.63 -16.55 -10.53
C ASP A 159 20.57 -16.57 -11.63
N THR A 160 19.33 -16.15 -11.33
CA THR A 160 18.22 -16.14 -12.28
C THR A 160 18.37 -15.02 -13.32
N LEU A 161 18.77 -13.81 -12.88
CA LEU A 161 18.94 -12.62 -13.70
C LEU A 161 20.40 -12.23 -13.84
N HIS A 162 20.73 -11.61 -14.97
CA HIS A 162 22.06 -11.11 -15.30
C HIS A 162 22.06 -9.62 -15.68
N GLY A 163 20.90 -8.95 -15.52
CA GLY A 163 20.70 -7.57 -15.88
C GLY A 163 21.44 -6.58 -14.99
N ASP A 164 21.80 -5.44 -15.57
CA ASP A 164 22.46 -4.32 -14.90
C ASP A 164 21.44 -3.29 -14.34
N ILE A 165 20.24 -3.28 -14.90
CA ILE A 165 19.19 -2.29 -14.66
C ILE A 165 17.85 -3.01 -14.53
N LEU A 166 17.04 -2.64 -13.54
CA LEU A 166 15.64 -3.09 -13.41
C LEU A 166 14.68 -1.95 -13.73
N LEU A 167 13.81 -2.21 -14.68
CA LEU A 167 12.68 -1.36 -15.09
C LEU A 167 11.38 -2.03 -14.62
N ASN A 168 10.98 -1.77 -13.39
CA ASN A 168 9.70 -2.24 -12.84
C ASN A 168 8.57 -1.37 -13.40
N MET A 169 7.47 -1.98 -13.85
CA MET A 169 6.37 -1.29 -14.53
C MET A 169 5.09 -1.21 -13.70
N ASP A 170 5.22 -1.36 -12.39
CA ASP A 170 4.14 -1.48 -11.41
C ASP A 170 3.78 -0.13 -10.74
N ASN A 171 4.20 0.99 -11.27
CA ASN A 171 3.78 2.30 -10.76
C ASN A 171 2.53 2.80 -11.48
N GLU A 172 1.60 3.38 -10.73
CA GLU A 172 0.25 3.73 -11.16
C GLU A 172 0.07 5.18 -11.65
N THR A 173 1.16 5.92 -11.84
CA THR A 173 1.06 7.33 -12.28
C THR A 173 2.10 7.64 -13.34
N MET A 174 1.61 7.91 -14.56
CA MET A 174 2.47 8.31 -15.68
C MET A 174 3.23 9.60 -15.36
N GLY A 175 4.56 9.59 -15.59
CA GLY A 175 5.44 10.72 -15.35
C GLY A 175 6.02 10.78 -13.94
N GLU A 176 5.72 9.79 -13.09
CA GLU A 176 6.37 9.59 -11.79
C GLU A 176 7.35 8.42 -11.88
N PHE A 177 8.57 8.63 -11.38
CA PHE A 177 9.63 7.64 -11.31
C PHE A 177 9.94 7.36 -9.84
N VAL A 178 9.61 6.15 -9.39
CA VAL A 178 9.85 5.73 -8.02
C VAL A 178 11.23 5.09 -7.92
N ILE A 179 12.06 5.64 -7.02
CA ILE A 179 13.47 5.24 -6.83
C ILE A 179 13.74 4.63 -5.45
N GLY A 180 12.70 4.40 -4.68
CA GLY A 180 12.78 3.85 -3.35
C GLY A 180 11.41 3.55 -2.78
N SER A 181 11.33 2.69 -1.77
CA SER A 181 10.09 2.38 -1.08
C SER A 181 10.28 2.21 0.42
N ALA A 182 9.23 2.48 1.19
CA ALA A 182 9.29 2.27 2.62
C ALA A 182 9.32 0.78 2.98
N GLY A 183 10.14 0.44 3.96
CA GLY A 183 9.99 -0.76 4.75
C GLY A 183 8.86 -0.61 5.77
N GLY A 184 8.55 -1.70 6.47
CA GLY A 184 7.53 -1.68 7.50
C GLY A 184 7.84 -2.64 8.65
N VAL A 185 7.26 -2.34 9.82
CA VAL A 185 7.31 -3.21 10.99
C VAL A 185 6.00 -3.12 11.77
N ASN A 186 5.49 -4.26 12.16
CA ASN A 186 4.37 -4.36 13.07
C ASN A 186 4.89 -4.21 14.51
N ILE A 187 4.37 -3.23 15.25
CA ILE A 187 4.63 -3.02 16.67
C ILE A 187 3.39 -3.44 17.44
N SER A 188 3.55 -4.33 18.42
CA SER A 188 2.48 -4.82 19.28
C SER A 188 2.83 -4.53 20.72
N ALA A 189 2.07 -3.65 21.37
CA ALA A 189 2.15 -3.42 22.80
C ALA A 189 1.01 -4.15 23.53
N THR A 190 1.33 -4.98 24.50
CA THR A 190 0.35 -5.83 25.20
C THR A 190 0.54 -5.77 26.72
N MET A 191 -0.56 -5.93 27.44
CA MET A 191 -0.58 -6.01 28.88
C MET A 191 -1.71 -6.93 29.34
N GLN A 192 -1.49 -7.65 30.44
CA GLN A 192 -2.54 -8.31 31.21
C GLN A 192 -2.66 -7.63 32.57
N TYR A 193 -3.88 -7.45 33.03
CA TYR A 193 -4.16 -6.82 34.32
C TYR A 193 -5.33 -7.52 35.02
N LYS A 194 -5.42 -7.32 36.35
CA LYS A 194 -6.55 -7.80 37.12
C LYS A 194 -7.60 -6.71 37.22
N GLU A 195 -8.75 -6.96 36.64
CA GLU A 195 -9.89 -6.04 36.69
C GLU A 195 -10.41 -5.81 38.14
N VAL A 196 -11.09 -4.69 38.34
CA VAL A 196 -11.79 -4.32 39.58
C VAL A 196 -13.28 -4.18 39.31
N ALA A 197 -14.10 -4.32 40.35
CA ALA A 197 -15.54 -4.11 40.23
C ALA A 197 -15.84 -2.60 40.01
N PRO A 198 -16.90 -2.24 39.26
CA PRO A 198 -17.43 -0.89 39.23
C PRO A 198 -17.89 -0.40 40.60
N GLU A 199 -17.90 0.90 40.81
CA GLU A 199 -18.37 1.48 42.08
C GLU A 199 -19.88 1.39 42.22
N ALA A 200 -20.35 1.26 43.48
CA ALA A 200 -21.77 1.13 43.71
C ALA A 200 -22.48 2.49 43.53
N GLY A 201 -23.47 2.52 42.63
CA GLY A 201 -24.19 3.72 42.26
C GLY A 201 -23.84 4.30 40.90
N ASP A 202 -22.75 3.84 40.33
CA ASP A 202 -22.38 4.23 38.96
C ASP A 202 -23.39 3.73 37.92
N ILE A 203 -23.42 4.43 36.83
CA ILE A 203 -24.11 4.02 35.57
C ILE A 203 -23.08 3.72 34.49
N ALA A 204 -23.48 2.94 33.50
CA ALA A 204 -22.62 2.61 32.37
C ALA A 204 -23.10 3.25 31.07
N VAL A 205 -22.17 3.82 30.33
CA VAL A 205 -22.42 4.42 29.00
C VAL A 205 -21.43 3.89 27.99
N LYS A 206 -21.89 3.86 26.75
CA LYS A 206 -21.05 3.56 25.58
C LYS A 206 -20.93 4.82 24.73
N VAL A 207 -19.72 5.21 24.43
CA VAL A 207 -19.42 6.31 23.51
C VAL A 207 -18.84 5.73 22.23
N CYS A 208 -19.37 6.17 21.09
CA CYS A 208 -18.92 5.73 19.77
C CYS A 208 -18.51 6.95 18.92
N LEU A 209 -17.35 6.87 18.30
CA LEU A 209 -16.88 7.78 17.27
C LEU A 209 -16.86 7.03 15.94
N GLN A 210 -17.48 7.58 14.89
CA GLN A 210 -17.62 6.96 13.59
C GLN A 210 -17.73 7.99 12.46
N GLY A 211 -17.85 7.52 11.19
CA GLY A 211 -17.99 8.42 10.04
C GLY A 211 -16.68 9.03 9.55
N LEU A 212 -15.51 8.55 10.03
CA LEU A 212 -14.21 9.00 9.53
C LEU A 212 -13.87 8.33 8.19
N LYS A 213 -13.11 9.03 7.34
CA LYS A 213 -12.69 8.52 6.03
C LYS A 213 -11.82 7.27 6.14
N GLY A 214 -10.88 7.25 7.10
CA GLY A 214 -9.86 6.22 7.16
C GLY A 214 -8.91 6.31 5.97
N GLY A 215 -8.34 5.18 5.55
CA GLY A 215 -7.46 5.10 4.37
C GLY A 215 -6.25 4.20 4.59
N HIS A 216 -5.40 4.09 3.55
CA HIS A 216 -4.18 3.30 3.62
C HIS A 216 -3.12 3.99 4.48
N SER A 217 -2.57 3.27 5.47
CA SER A 217 -1.60 3.80 6.45
C SER A 217 -0.23 4.21 5.88
N GLY A 218 -0.01 4.01 4.60
CA GLY A 218 1.18 4.46 3.89
C GLY A 218 0.83 5.58 2.90
N LEU A 219 0.07 5.25 1.86
CA LEU A 219 -0.19 6.16 0.73
C LEU A 219 -1.01 7.40 1.10
N GLU A 220 -1.84 7.32 2.15
CA GLU A 220 -2.76 8.39 2.54
C GLU A 220 -2.46 8.95 3.95
N ILE A 221 -1.34 8.56 4.56
CA ILE A 221 -0.97 8.96 5.92
C ILE A 221 -0.69 10.47 6.06
N ASN A 222 -0.33 11.12 4.97
CA ASN A 222 -0.04 12.56 4.90
C ASN A 222 -1.24 13.41 4.46
N GLU A 223 -2.41 12.83 4.27
CA GLU A 223 -3.61 13.57 3.85
C GLU A 223 -4.34 14.29 5.00
N GLY A 224 -3.79 14.22 6.22
CA GLY A 224 -4.37 14.89 7.38
C GLY A 224 -5.66 14.25 7.90
N ARG A 225 -5.94 12.99 7.55
CA ARG A 225 -7.12 12.25 8.01
C ARG A 225 -7.04 11.98 9.51
N ALA A 226 -8.20 11.96 10.17
CA ALA A 226 -8.28 11.68 11.58
C ALA A 226 -8.09 10.19 11.90
N ASN A 227 -7.39 9.91 13.00
CA ASN A 227 -7.31 8.59 13.61
C ASN A 227 -8.33 8.47 14.76
N ALA A 228 -9.32 7.57 14.61
CA ALA A 228 -10.38 7.42 15.61
C ALA A 228 -9.85 7.07 17.00
N ASN A 229 -8.76 6.31 17.11
CA ASN A 229 -8.15 5.98 18.41
C ASN A 229 -7.53 7.20 19.08
N LYS A 230 -6.90 8.09 18.32
CA LYS A 230 -6.33 9.34 18.87
C LYS A 230 -7.41 10.30 19.35
N LEU A 231 -8.51 10.43 18.61
CA LEU A 231 -9.65 11.26 19.01
C LEU A 231 -10.38 10.67 20.22
N MET A 232 -10.58 9.36 20.27
CA MET A 232 -11.17 8.68 21.41
C MET A 232 -10.27 8.82 22.66
N ALA A 233 -8.93 8.79 22.51
CA ALA A 233 -8.02 9.00 23.64
C ALA A 233 -8.17 10.39 24.24
N ARG A 234 -8.32 11.43 23.41
CA ARG A 234 -8.57 12.81 23.88
C ARG A 234 -9.85 12.92 24.69
N PHE A 235 -10.93 12.30 24.20
CA PHE A 235 -12.21 12.26 24.89
C PHE A 235 -12.12 11.49 26.21
N VAL A 236 -11.63 10.24 26.19
CA VAL A 236 -11.56 9.38 27.39
C VAL A 236 -10.69 10.02 28.48
N ARG A 237 -9.54 10.61 28.08
CA ARG A 237 -8.67 11.31 29.02
C ARG A 237 -9.38 12.48 29.74
N GLN A 238 -10.16 13.24 28.98
CA GLN A 238 -10.92 14.37 29.57
C GLN A 238 -12.07 13.86 30.42
N ALA A 239 -12.83 12.85 30.01
CA ALA A 239 -13.90 12.25 30.81
C ALA A 239 -13.40 11.68 32.16
N ILE A 240 -12.19 11.10 32.17
CA ILE A 240 -11.55 10.64 33.40
C ILE A 240 -11.24 11.82 34.33
N ALA A 241 -10.72 12.92 33.78
CA ALA A 241 -10.28 14.06 34.57
C ALA A 241 -11.43 14.94 35.12
N ASP A 242 -12.50 15.11 34.31
CA ASP A 242 -13.55 16.09 34.61
C ASP A 242 -14.84 15.43 35.12
N ASP A 243 -15.14 14.18 34.73
CA ASP A 243 -16.40 13.49 34.99
C ASP A 243 -16.26 12.23 35.87
N ASP A 244 -15.10 12.00 36.45
CA ASP A 244 -14.78 10.81 37.26
C ASP A 244 -15.04 9.50 36.53
N ALA A 245 -14.90 9.50 35.17
CA ALA A 245 -15.16 8.34 34.34
C ALA A 245 -14.12 7.23 34.56
N ARG A 246 -14.57 5.99 34.49
CA ARG A 246 -13.74 4.80 34.61
C ARG A 246 -13.88 3.95 33.32
N LEU A 247 -12.74 3.58 32.75
CA LEU A 247 -12.70 2.77 31.54
C LEU A 247 -13.03 1.31 31.84
N CYS A 248 -14.01 0.75 31.14
CA CYS A 248 -14.35 -0.67 31.17
C CYS A 248 -13.82 -1.41 29.95
N SER A 249 -14.01 -0.81 28.76
CA SER A 249 -13.47 -1.36 27.53
C SER A 249 -13.25 -0.27 26.47
N TRP A 250 -12.34 -0.55 25.54
CA TRP A 250 -12.09 0.29 24.36
C TRP A 250 -11.84 -0.62 23.16
N ASN A 251 -12.52 -0.36 22.05
CA ASN A 251 -12.32 -1.05 20.78
C ASN A 251 -12.23 0.00 19.67
N GLY A 252 -11.10 0.06 18.95
CA GLY A 252 -10.92 0.98 17.86
C GLY A 252 -10.01 0.43 16.78
N GLY A 253 -10.45 0.59 15.52
CA GLY A 253 -9.80 0.04 14.34
C GLY A 253 -9.92 -1.49 14.23
N ASN A 254 -9.62 -2.01 13.06
CA ASN A 254 -9.69 -3.45 12.75
C ASN A 254 -8.52 -3.96 11.90
N MET A 255 -7.69 -3.07 11.35
CA MET A 255 -6.54 -3.39 10.51
C MET A 255 -5.35 -2.50 10.85
N ARG A 256 -4.14 -3.06 10.95
CA ARG A 256 -2.91 -2.30 11.23
C ARG A 256 -2.54 -1.34 10.10
N ASN A 257 -2.78 -1.75 8.86
CA ASN A 257 -2.44 -0.99 7.64
C ASN A 257 -3.52 -0.03 7.17
N ALA A 258 -4.56 0.18 7.97
CA ALA A 258 -5.62 1.15 7.72
C ALA A 258 -5.69 2.19 8.83
N ILE A 259 -5.91 3.47 8.46
CA ILE A 259 -6.20 4.54 9.42
C ILE A 259 -7.58 4.24 10.04
N PRO A 260 -7.71 4.16 11.38
CA PRO A 260 -8.95 3.76 12.03
C PRO A 260 -10.10 4.73 11.77
N ARG A 261 -11.22 4.20 11.29
CA ARG A 261 -12.44 4.97 10.97
C ARG A 261 -13.42 5.07 12.13
N THR A 262 -13.29 4.18 13.10
CA THR A 262 -14.22 4.04 14.22
C THR A 262 -13.48 3.68 15.50
N ALA A 263 -13.97 4.19 16.61
CA ALA A 263 -13.57 3.76 17.95
C ALA A 263 -14.77 3.81 18.90
N SER A 264 -14.81 2.95 19.89
CA SER A 264 -15.82 2.96 20.95
C SER A 264 -15.21 2.67 22.31
N ALA A 265 -15.71 3.32 23.34
CA ALA A 265 -15.36 3.07 24.73
C ALA A 265 -16.60 2.83 25.57
N VAL A 266 -16.53 1.90 26.52
CA VAL A 266 -17.53 1.73 27.58
C VAL A 266 -16.92 2.29 28.86
N LEU A 267 -17.67 3.22 29.47
CA LEU A 267 -17.27 3.91 30.70
C LEU A 267 -18.32 3.68 31.80
N THR A 268 -17.87 3.66 33.05
CA THR A 268 -18.74 3.87 34.19
C THR A 268 -18.49 5.25 34.77
N ILE A 269 -19.55 5.92 35.25
CA ILE A 269 -19.51 7.26 35.81
C ILE A 269 -20.49 7.37 36.97
N PRO A 270 -20.29 8.27 37.94
CA PRO A 270 -21.35 8.68 38.89
C PRO A 270 -22.59 9.14 38.10
N ALA A 271 -23.78 8.72 38.55
CA ALA A 271 -25.01 9.01 37.84
C ALA A 271 -25.30 10.53 37.68
N GLU A 272 -24.85 11.32 38.60
CA GLU A 272 -24.96 12.80 38.59
C GLU A 272 -24.12 13.46 37.51
N ASN A 273 -23.03 12.85 37.05
CA ASN A 273 -22.13 13.39 36.01
C ASN A 273 -22.58 13.07 34.55
N LEU A 274 -23.74 12.40 34.38
CA LEU A 274 -24.18 11.98 33.03
C LEU A 274 -24.42 13.16 32.07
N ASP A 275 -24.98 14.26 32.57
CA ASP A 275 -25.26 15.41 31.71
C ASP A 275 -23.98 16.17 31.35
N ASP A 276 -23.04 16.30 32.29
CA ASP A 276 -21.70 16.88 32.04
C ASP A 276 -20.94 16.04 31.01
N LEU A 277 -20.98 14.71 31.08
CA LEU A 277 -20.38 13.83 30.07
C LEU A 277 -21.03 13.93 28.67
N LYS A 278 -22.35 14.15 28.60
CA LYS A 278 -23.03 14.42 27.30
C LYS A 278 -22.58 15.76 26.72
N ASP A 279 -22.42 16.77 27.55
CA ASP A 279 -21.90 18.08 27.12
C ASP A 279 -20.44 17.95 26.64
N LEU A 280 -19.63 17.13 27.32
CA LEU A 280 -18.27 16.81 26.86
C LEU A 280 -18.25 16.10 25.51
N VAL A 281 -19.14 15.12 25.25
CA VAL A 281 -19.26 14.47 23.95
C VAL A 281 -19.60 15.48 22.86
N ALA A 282 -20.56 16.38 23.10
CA ALA A 282 -20.94 17.42 22.15
C ALA A 282 -19.80 18.41 21.89
N TYR A 283 -19.10 18.84 22.93
CA TYR A 283 -17.93 19.71 22.84
C TYR A 283 -16.78 19.08 22.05
N CYS A 284 -16.46 17.79 22.32
CA CYS A 284 -15.43 17.07 21.58
C CYS A 284 -15.80 16.95 20.10
N LEU A 285 -17.04 16.58 19.76
CA LEU A 285 -17.50 16.46 18.39
C LEU A 285 -17.38 17.78 17.63
N GLU A 286 -17.82 18.90 18.24
CA GLU A 286 -17.69 20.23 17.63
C GLU A 286 -16.21 20.59 17.41
N THR A 287 -15.37 20.36 18.42
CA THR A 287 -13.93 20.63 18.36
C THR A 287 -13.28 19.82 17.26
N PHE A 288 -13.53 18.52 17.18
CA PHE A 288 -12.94 17.63 16.18
C PHE A 288 -13.42 17.97 14.75
N LYS A 289 -14.71 18.29 14.56
CA LYS A 289 -15.22 18.77 13.27
C LYS A 289 -14.54 20.06 12.82
N ASN A 290 -14.26 20.98 13.73
CA ASN A 290 -13.53 22.21 13.39
C ASN A 290 -12.07 21.94 13.03
N GLU A 291 -11.38 21.05 13.75
CA GLU A 291 -9.98 20.69 13.49
C GLU A 291 -9.81 19.96 12.14
N TYR A 292 -10.79 19.15 11.74
CA TYR A 292 -10.76 18.33 10.51
C TYR A 292 -11.75 18.83 9.44
N ALA A 293 -12.10 20.11 9.46
CA ALA A 293 -13.04 20.71 8.52
C ALA A 293 -12.60 20.51 7.05
N GLY A 294 -13.51 20.03 6.20
CA GLY A 294 -13.23 19.70 4.79
C GLY A 294 -12.54 18.35 4.57
N ILE A 295 -12.19 17.64 5.66
CA ILE A 295 -11.63 16.29 5.58
C ILE A 295 -12.62 15.27 6.14
N GLU A 296 -13.11 15.46 7.37
CA GLU A 296 -13.95 14.50 8.09
C GLU A 296 -15.38 15.04 8.29
N ASP A 297 -16.03 15.44 7.19
CA ASP A 297 -17.35 16.09 7.24
C ASP A 297 -18.48 15.18 7.77
N GLU A 298 -18.31 13.85 7.66
CA GLU A 298 -19.29 12.85 8.10
C GLU A 298 -19.04 12.34 9.54
N MET A 299 -18.09 12.96 10.26
CA MET A 299 -17.74 12.55 11.63
C MET A 299 -18.95 12.65 12.56
N GLU A 300 -19.22 11.59 13.31
CA GLU A 300 -20.25 11.49 14.33
C GLU A 300 -19.68 10.96 15.64
N MET A 301 -20.19 11.50 16.77
CA MET A 301 -19.88 10.99 18.10
C MET A 301 -21.19 10.85 18.89
N THR A 302 -21.45 9.67 19.43
CA THR A 302 -22.69 9.35 20.14
C THR A 302 -22.40 8.79 21.52
N ILE A 303 -23.35 9.02 22.44
CA ILE A 303 -23.34 8.45 23.79
C ILE A 303 -24.68 7.78 24.05
N GLU A 304 -24.66 6.56 24.55
CA GLU A 304 -25.85 5.80 24.91
C GLU A 304 -25.66 5.04 26.23
N SER A 305 -26.74 4.85 26.98
CA SER A 305 -26.72 3.98 28.15
C SER A 305 -26.49 2.54 27.75
N THR A 306 -25.70 1.80 28.51
CA THR A 306 -25.42 0.38 28.24
C THR A 306 -25.56 -0.46 29.50
N ILE A 307 -25.50 -1.78 29.32
CA ILE A 307 -25.54 -2.72 30.46
C ILE A 307 -24.29 -2.50 31.31
N MET A 308 -24.46 -2.45 32.64
CA MET A 308 -23.36 -2.33 33.57
C MET A 308 -22.35 -3.47 33.36
N PRO A 309 -21.08 -3.16 33.02
CA PRO A 309 -20.04 -4.17 32.93
C PRO A 309 -19.78 -4.87 34.26
N ALA A 310 -19.36 -6.12 34.21
CA ALA A 310 -19.01 -6.88 35.43
C ALA A 310 -17.73 -6.36 36.09
N ALA A 311 -16.87 -5.69 35.31
CA ALA A 311 -15.58 -5.20 35.76
C ALA A 311 -15.10 -3.98 34.95
N GLN A 312 -14.11 -3.27 35.47
CA GLN A 312 -13.47 -2.11 34.88
C GLN A 312 -11.95 -2.17 35.03
N VAL A 313 -11.24 -1.37 34.27
CA VAL A 313 -9.78 -1.22 34.33
C VAL A 313 -9.39 -0.55 35.65
N PRO A 314 -8.37 -1.05 36.42
CA PRO A 314 -7.86 -0.36 37.59
C PRO A 314 -7.38 1.05 37.24
N MET A 315 -7.59 2.03 38.14
CA MET A 315 -7.33 3.45 37.90
C MET A 315 -5.90 3.72 37.40
N GLU A 316 -4.89 3.20 38.08
CA GLU A 316 -3.49 3.40 37.71
C GLU A 316 -3.17 2.84 36.31
N ILE A 317 -3.75 1.68 35.97
CA ILE A 317 -3.57 1.06 34.64
C ILE A 317 -4.31 1.86 33.58
N GLN A 318 -5.54 2.31 33.84
CA GLN A 318 -6.33 3.16 32.95
C GLN A 318 -5.57 4.43 32.58
N ASP A 319 -5.05 5.16 33.60
CA ASP A 319 -4.36 6.42 33.37
C ASP A 319 -3.10 6.22 32.52
N ASN A 320 -2.29 5.19 32.85
CA ASN A 320 -1.10 4.87 32.10
C ASN A 320 -1.41 4.46 30.66
N LEU A 321 -2.46 3.65 30.41
CA LEU A 321 -2.85 3.22 29.07
C LEU A 321 -3.35 4.39 28.22
N VAL A 322 -4.24 5.22 28.80
CA VAL A 322 -4.81 6.37 28.08
C VAL A 322 -3.72 7.40 27.77
N ASP A 323 -2.83 7.69 28.72
CA ASP A 323 -1.71 8.60 28.50
C ASP A 323 -0.71 8.05 27.45
N ALA A 324 -0.44 6.74 27.43
CA ALA A 324 0.40 6.14 26.41
C ALA A 324 -0.23 6.23 24.99
N ILE A 325 -1.54 5.95 24.87
CA ILE A 325 -2.27 6.08 23.60
C ILE A 325 -2.32 7.55 23.14
N MET A 326 -2.45 8.50 24.08
CA MET A 326 -2.33 9.92 23.79
C MET A 326 -0.93 10.31 23.29
N ALA A 327 0.12 9.85 23.98
CA ALA A 327 1.49 10.26 23.75
C ALA A 327 2.16 9.54 22.56
N CYS A 328 1.76 8.30 22.24
CA CYS A 328 2.37 7.54 21.16
C CYS A 328 2.29 8.30 19.84
N HIS A 329 3.35 8.18 19.03
CA HIS A 329 3.36 8.81 17.73
C HIS A 329 2.34 8.15 16.79
N ASP A 330 1.63 8.98 16.01
CA ASP A 330 0.70 8.59 14.97
C ASP A 330 0.76 9.61 13.82
N GLY A 331 0.72 9.15 12.57
CA GLY A 331 0.87 10.00 11.40
C GLY A 331 2.31 10.12 10.91
N VAL A 332 2.61 11.18 10.18
CA VAL A 332 3.94 11.44 9.61
C VAL A 332 4.90 11.93 10.69
N LEU A 333 6.02 11.23 10.86
CA LEU A 333 7.12 11.65 11.72
C LEU A 333 8.11 12.54 10.98
N ARG A 334 8.44 12.18 9.72
CA ARG A 334 9.43 12.90 8.92
C ARG A 334 9.13 12.80 7.43
N TYR A 335 9.44 13.89 6.71
CA TYR A 335 9.48 13.92 5.24
C TYR A 335 10.93 13.75 4.76
N ILE A 336 11.13 13.29 3.51
CA ILE A 336 12.46 13.20 2.90
C ILE A 336 12.99 14.61 2.64
N PRO A 337 14.15 15.01 3.22
CA PRO A 337 14.62 16.40 3.12
C PRO A 337 14.92 16.87 1.70
N SER A 338 15.27 15.95 0.80
CA SER A 338 15.63 16.26 -0.60
C SER A 338 14.45 16.20 -1.57
N ILE A 339 13.29 15.66 -1.15
CA ILE A 339 12.07 15.59 -1.96
C ILE A 339 10.91 16.14 -1.13
N PRO A 340 10.48 17.38 -1.39
CA PRO A 340 9.36 17.99 -0.66
C PRO A 340 8.10 17.13 -0.75
N ASP A 341 7.33 17.10 0.34
CA ASP A 341 6.03 16.44 0.47
C ASP A 341 6.04 14.88 0.37
N VAL A 342 7.23 14.26 0.25
CA VAL A 342 7.37 12.79 0.26
C VAL A 342 7.66 12.30 1.67
N VAL A 343 6.78 11.44 2.19
CA VAL A 343 6.91 10.87 3.54
C VAL A 343 8.11 9.92 3.60
N GLU A 344 9.00 10.14 4.57
CA GLU A 344 10.10 9.21 4.88
C GLU A 344 9.66 8.19 5.93
N THR A 345 9.13 8.69 7.05
CA THR A 345 8.84 7.89 8.25
C THR A 345 7.47 8.23 8.81
N SER A 346 6.68 7.21 9.12
CA SER A 346 5.35 7.37 9.71
C SER A 346 4.99 6.18 10.61
N SER A 347 3.99 6.37 11.47
CA SER A 347 3.31 5.29 12.19
C SER A 347 1.80 5.45 12.12
N ASN A 348 1.10 4.34 12.16
CA ASN A 348 -0.35 4.28 12.22
C ASN A 348 -0.78 3.50 13.45
N LEU A 349 -1.44 4.17 14.39
CA LEU A 349 -2.10 3.56 15.53
C LEU A 349 -3.36 2.82 15.04
N GLY A 350 -3.17 1.61 14.51
CA GLY A 350 -4.19 0.91 13.74
C GLY A 350 -5.29 0.28 14.59
N ILE A 351 -4.93 -0.34 15.72
CA ILE A 351 -5.89 -1.08 16.56
C ILE A 351 -5.62 -0.81 18.03
N VAL A 352 -6.68 -0.53 18.78
CA VAL A 352 -6.67 -0.48 20.24
C VAL A 352 -7.79 -1.38 20.75
N ASN A 353 -7.45 -2.36 21.60
CA ASN A 353 -8.40 -3.21 22.31
C ASN A 353 -8.03 -3.24 23.80
N ILE A 354 -8.95 -2.84 24.65
CA ILE A 354 -8.82 -2.86 26.11
C ILE A 354 -10.10 -3.45 26.70
N GLY A 355 -9.97 -4.37 27.64
CA GLY A 355 -11.07 -4.99 28.37
C GLY A 355 -10.81 -6.46 28.67
N ASN A 356 -11.62 -7.06 29.53
CA ASN A 356 -11.50 -8.47 29.94
C ASN A 356 -10.12 -8.83 30.51
N GLY A 357 -9.49 -7.90 31.24
CA GLY A 357 -8.19 -8.10 31.86
C GLY A 357 -6.99 -8.03 30.90
N GLU A 358 -7.21 -7.57 29.66
CA GLU A 358 -6.16 -7.45 28.65
C GLU A 358 -6.20 -6.08 27.97
N ALA A 359 -5.03 -5.58 27.58
CA ALA A 359 -4.87 -4.42 26.71
C ALA A 359 -3.93 -4.76 25.57
N SER A 360 -4.29 -4.39 24.36
CA SER A 360 -3.44 -4.52 23.19
C SER A 360 -3.53 -3.29 22.29
N VAL A 361 -2.36 -2.80 21.84
CA VAL A 361 -2.22 -1.70 20.90
C VAL A 361 -1.36 -2.19 19.74
N LEU A 362 -1.90 -2.10 18.53
CA LEU A 362 -1.24 -2.59 17.33
C LEU A 362 -0.97 -1.43 16.37
N ILE A 363 0.31 -1.24 16.05
CA ILE A 363 0.82 -0.15 15.23
C ILE A 363 1.53 -0.72 14.02
N LEU A 364 1.42 -0.05 12.88
CA LEU A 364 2.28 -0.26 11.72
C LEU A 364 3.17 0.96 11.52
N ALA A 365 4.47 0.77 11.70
CA ALA A 365 5.48 1.78 11.37
C ALA A 365 6.04 1.55 9.97
N ARG A 366 6.33 2.64 9.26
CA ARG A 366 6.92 2.64 7.90
C ARG A 366 8.06 3.64 7.82
N SER A 367 9.14 3.28 7.12
CA SER A 367 10.22 4.21 6.80
C SER A 367 10.97 3.76 5.56
N SER A 368 11.40 4.71 4.71
CA SER A 368 12.39 4.50 3.64
C SER A 368 13.84 4.66 4.15
N ASN A 369 14.04 4.88 5.46
CA ASN A 369 15.32 5.07 6.10
C ASN A 369 15.41 4.13 7.32
N GLU A 370 16.39 3.22 7.33
CA GLU A 370 16.53 2.17 8.36
C GLU A 370 16.74 2.76 9.76
N THR A 371 17.63 3.73 9.91
CA THR A 371 17.91 4.33 11.23
C THR A 371 16.73 5.14 11.77
N MET A 372 15.91 5.71 10.89
CA MET A 372 14.67 6.37 11.30
C MET A 372 13.56 5.37 11.65
N MET A 373 13.57 4.18 11.04
CA MET A 373 12.70 3.08 11.47
C MET A 373 13.08 2.62 12.88
N GLU A 374 14.37 2.41 13.14
CA GLU A 374 14.87 2.04 14.48
C GLU A 374 14.47 3.10 15.53
N TYR A 375 14.71 4.37 15.22
CA TYR A 375 14.32 5.47 16.10
C TYR A 375 12.81 5.49 16.41
N LEU A 376 11.95 5.28 15.40
CA LEU A 376 10.50 5.22 15.61
C LEU A 376 10.09 4.00 16.46
N GLN A 377 10.72 2.83 16.23
CA GLN A 377 10.51 1.64 17.06
C GLN A 377 10.85 1.92 18.53
N GLU A 378 12.03 2.46 18.81
CA GLU A 378 12.48 2.83 20.17
C GLU A 378 11.53 3.85 20.81
N MET A 379 11.07 4.84 20.06
CA MET A 379 10.13 5.86 20.56
C MET A 379 8.80 5.23 20.98
N GLN A 380 8.24 4.30 20.20
CA GLN A 380 7.02 3.57 20.55
C GLN A 380 7.26 2.62 21.73
N GLU A 381 8.39 1.94 21.77
CA GLU A 381 8.77 1.06 22.89
C GLU A 381 8.90 1.86 24.20
N CYS A 382 9.55 3.00 24.19
CA CYS A 382 9.64 3.89 25.35
C CYS A 382 8.24 4.33 25.81
N CYS A 383 7.37 4.72 24.87
CA CYS A 383 6.03 5.20 25.19
C CYS A 383 5.19 4.12 25.90
N PHE A 384 5.06 2.95 25.31
CA PHE A 384 4.25 1.86 25.89
C PHE A 384 4.96 1.14 27.03
N GLY A 385 6.29 1.11 27.04
CA GLY A 385 7.09 0.58 28.15
C GLY A 385 6.90 1.39 29.44
N MET A 386 6.80 2.73 29.37
CA MET A 386 6.48 3.57 30.52
C MET A 386 5.07 3.28 31.10
N ALA A 387 4.12 2.84 30.25
CA ALA A 387 2.80 2.38 30.68
C ALA A 387 2.80 0.93 31.23
N GLY A 388 3.97 0.26 31.28
CA GLY A 388 4.09 -1.11 31.76
C GLY A 388 3.67 -2.18 30.76
N MET A 389 3.51 -1.83 29.49
CA MET A 389 3.18 -2.78 28.42
C MET A 389 4.44 -3.49 27.90
N LYS A 390 4.29 -4.76 27.50
CA LYS A 390 5.31 -5.49 26.74
C LYS A 390 5.19 -5.09 25.27
N VAL A 391 6.30 -4.67 24.68
CA VAL A 391 6.38 -4.32 23.26
C VAL A 391 7.10 -5.42 22.48
N GLU A 392 6.53 -5.84 21.36
CA GLU A 392 7.09 -6.84 20.46
C GLU A 392 7.00 -6.36 19.01
N TYR A 393 8.03 -6.72 18.23
CA TYR A 393 8.11 -6.41 16.79
C TYR A 393 7.86 -7.65 15.96
N GLY A 394 7.23 -7.49 14.81
CA GLY A 394 6.97 -8.61 13.90
C GLY A 394 6.69 -8.18 12.49
N GLY A 395 6.71 -9.12 11.54
CA GLY A 395 6.42 -8.85 10.14
C GLY A 395 7.31 -7.77 9.53
N GLN A 396 8.55 -7.66 10.02
CA GLN A 396 9.49 -6.64 9.54
C GLN A 396 9.94 -6.95 8.12
N TYR A 397 9.89 -5.93 7.26
CA TYR A 397 10.49 -5.95 5.94
C TYR A 397 11.28 -4.65 5.72
N GLY A 398 12.45 -4.78 5.05
CA GLY A 398 13.37 -3.66 4.84
C GLY A 398 12.82 -2.61 3.88
N ALA A 399 13.49 -1.48 3.76
CA ALA A 399 13.23 -0.45 2.77
C ALA A 399 13.99 -0.73 1.46
N TRP A 400 13.48 -0.22 0.35
CA TRP A 400 14.29 0.05 -0.82
C TRP A 400 14.84 1.47 -0.67
N GLN A 401 16.13 1.56 -0.32
CA GLN A 401 16.79 2.86 -0.06
C GLN A 401 16.80 3.70 -1.33
N PRO A 402 16.32 4.97 -1.30
CA PRO A 402 16.33 5.83 -2.46
C PRO A 402 17.76 6.13 -2.96
N ASN A 403 18.03 5.85 -4.23
CA ASN A 403 19.30 6.21 -4.87
C ASN A 403 19.16 7.47 -5.73
N PHE A 404 19.42 8.64 -5.16
CA PHE A 404 19.35 9.93 -5.86
C PHE A 404 20.46 10.15 -6.90
N SER A 405 21.48 9.28 -6.93
CA SER A 405 22.58 9.31 -7.90
C SER A 405 22.46 8.23 -8.98
N SER A 406 21.30 7.57 -9.07
CA SER A 406 21.02 6.50 -10.05
C SER A 406 21.23 6.99 -11.49
N PRO A 407 22.14 6.36 -12.26
CA PRO A 407 22.33 6.69 -13.67
C PRO A 407 21.12 6.43 -14.53
N ILE A 408 20.35 5.34 -14.24
CA ILE A 408 19.14 5.06 -15.01
C ILE A 408 18.06 6.09 -14.74
N THR A 409 17.86 6.51 -13.49
CA THR A 409 16.90 7.58 -13.14
C THR A 409 17.25 8.88 -13.85
N ALA A 410 18.53 9.27 -13.86
CA ALA A 410 18.99 10.47 -14.57
C ALA A 410 18.70 10.36 -16.09
N THR A 411 18.93 9.19 -16.69
CA THR A 411 18.62 8.91 -18.09
C THR A 411 17.11 9.02 -18.34
N MET A 412 16.27 8.44 -17.49
CA MET A 412 14.81 8.48 -17.61
C MET A 412 14.25 9.89 -17.53
N VAL A 413 14.70 10.70 -16.56
CA VAL A 413 14.31 12.11 -16.42
C VAL A 413 14.66 12.90 -17.68
N LYS A 414 15.88 12.70 -18.22
CA LYS A 414 16.31 13.33 -19.46
C LYS A 414 15.43 12.92 -20.65
N VAL A 415 15.25 11.61 -20.86
CA VAL A 415 14.44 11.07 -21.97
C VAL A 415 13.00 11.56 -21.90
N TYR A 416 12.41 11.58 -20.71
CA TYR A 416 11.05 12.07 -20.50
C TYR A 416 10.91 13.56 -20.92
N LYS A 417 11.85 14.40 -20.46
CA LYS A 417 11.89 15.81 -20.82
C LYS A 417 12.09 16.03 -22.32
N GLU A 418 13.00 15.29 -22.95
CA GLU A 418 13.27 15.38 -24.39
C GLU A 418 12.07 14.91 -25.24
N THR A 419 11.34 13.90 -24.76
CA THR A 419 10.21 13.31 -25.50
C THR A 419 8.94 14.13 -25.38
N PHE A 420 8.64 14.66 -24.19
CA PHE A 420 7.34 15.31 -23.92
C PHE A 420 7.42 16.80 -23.60
N GLY A 421 8.61 17.36 -23.40
CA GLY A 421 8.79 18.76 -22.97
C GLY A 421 8.39 19.03 -21.51
N GLU A 422 8.02 17.99 -20.77
CA GLU A 422 7.55 18.04 -19.38
C GLU A 422 8.63 17.52 -18.43
N ASP A 423 8.61 17.96 -17.17
CA ASP A 423 9.48 17.41 -16.13
C ASP A 423 8.81 16.20 -15.49
N ALA A 424 9.55 15.09 -15.39
CA ALA A 424 9.12 13.93 -14.61
C ALA A 424 9.30 14.22 -13.11
N LYS A 425 8.46 13.59 -12.28
CA LYS A 425 8.63 13.62 -10.83
C LYS A 425 9.40 12.38 -10.38
N VAL A 426 10.46 12.60 -9.60
CA VAL A 426 11.16 11.53 -8.90
C VAL A 426 10.53 11.38 -7.52
N GLN A 427 10.10 10.17 -7.17
CA GLN A 427 9.31 9.88 -5.97
C GLN A 427 9.90 8.70 -5.18
N VAL A 428 9.47 8.59 -3.92
CA VAL A 428 9.67 7.42 -3.07
C VAL A 428 8.29 6.94 -2.62
N CYS A 429 7.99 5.66 -2.87
CA CYS A 429 6.71 5.07 -2.49
C CYS A 429 6.68 4.79 -0.99
N HIS A 430 5.64 5.25 -0.29
CA HIS A 430 5.49 4.97 1.15
C HIS A 430 4.70 3.66 1.40
N ALA A 431 4.85 2.70 0.50
CA ALA A 431 4.32 1.34 0.57
C ALA A 431 5.41 0.34 0.14
N GLY A 432 5.12 -0.96 0.17
CA GLY A 432 6.03 -1.99 -0.33
C GLY A 432 6.02 -2.05 -1.86
N LEU A 433 7.18 -2.36 -2.46
CA LEU A 433 7.34 -2.70 -3.88
C LEU A 433 8.30 -3.87 -4.01
N GLU A 434 8.13 -4.72 -5.03
CA GLU A 434 9.01 -5.85 -5.32
C GLU A 434 10.47 -5.44 -5.55
N CYS A 435 10.70 -4.22 -6.07
CA CYS A 435 12.03 -3.62 -6.23
C CYS A 435 12.90 -3.72 -4.98
N ARG A 436 12.30 -3.63 -3.79
CA ARG A 436 13.00 -3.80 -2.51
C ARG A 436 13.65 -5.18 -2.37
N ILE A 437 12.87 -6.22 -2.68
CA ILE A 437 13.32 -7.61 -2.52
C ILE A 437 14.32 -7.95 -3.61
N ILE A 438 14.01 -7.56 -4.85
CA ILE A 438 14.90 -7.77 -6.00
C ILE A 438 16.24 -7.06 -5.76
N GLY A 439 16.24 -5.80 -5.30
CA GLY A 439 17.46 -5.07 -4.97
C GLY A 439 18.25 -5.69 -3.82
N GLY A 440 17.60 -6.40 -2.88
CA GLY A 440 18.26 -7.19 -1.85
C GLY A 440 18.98 -8.42 -2.41
N VAL A 441 18.44 -9.06 -3.44
CA VAL A 441 19.05 -10.21 -4.15
C VAL A 441 20.14 -9.73 -5.11
N TYR A 442 19.93 -8.59 -5.78
CA TYR A 442 20.84 -8.01 -6.78
C TYR A 442 21.30 -6.59 -6.39
N PRO A 443 22.19 -6.43 -5.39
CA PRO A 443 22.53 -5.13 -4.82
C PRO A 443 23.26 -4.17 -5.78
N GLU A 444 23.86 -4.67 -6.86
CA GLU A 444 24.55 -3.87 -7.89
C GLU A 444 23.59 -3.42 -9.03
N MET A 445 22.37 -3.91 -9.05
CA MET A 445 21.36 -3.56 -10.07
C MET A 445 20.78 -2.17 -9.80
N ASP A 446 20.72 -1.32 -10.82
CA ASP A 446 20.12 0.01 -10.73
C ASP A 446 18.61 -0.09 -11.01
N LEU A 447 17.79 0.25 -10.02
CA LEU A 447 16.34 -0.02 -10.04
C LEU A 447 15.52 1.27 -10.13
N VAL A 448 14.44 1.20 -10.90
CA VAL A 448 13.41 2.26 -10.96
C VAL A 448 12.06 1.65 -11.26
N SER A 449 10.98 2.22 -10.66
CA SER A 449 9.61 1.85 -10.96
C SER A 449 8.88 3.00 -11.66
N PHE A 450 8.09 2.69 -12.67
CA PHE A 450 7.28 3.62 -13.44
C PHE A 450 6.15 2.86 -14.16
N GLY A 451 5.14 3.56 -14.67
CA GLY A 451 4.02 2.89 -15.34
C GLY A 451 3.00 3.86 -15.93
N PRO A 452 1.93 3.35 -16.55
CA PRO A 452 0.80 4.14 -17.00
C PRO A 452 -0.06 4.61 -15.83
N THR A 453 -1.06 5.47 -16.10
CA THR A 453 -1.97 5.92 -15.05
C THR A 453 -3.10 4.92 -14.82
N LEU A 454 -3.10 4.33 -13.64
CA LEU A 454 -4.18 3.50 -13.09
C LEU A 454 -4.90 4.25 -11.97
N ARG A 455 -6.12 3.89 -11.66
CA ARG A 455 -6.87 4.45 -10.53
C ARG A 455 -7.74 3.38 -9.90
N SER A 456 -7.83 3.43 -8.59
CA SER A 456 -8.62 2.52 -7.76
C SER A 456 -8.28 1.03 -7.96
N PRO A 457 -6.96 0.67 -8.00
CA PRO A 457 -6.59 -0.74 -8.05
C PRO A 457 -7.22 -1.50 -6.88
N HIS A 458 -7.22 -2.83 -6.93
CA HIS A 458 -7.77 -3.71 -5.90
C HIS A 458 -9.25 -3.51 -5.60
N THR A 459 -10.00 -2.81 -6.47
CA THR A 459 -11.44 -2.59 -6.34
C THR A 459 -12.17 -2.82 -7.66
N PRO A 460 -13.50 -3.07 -7.65
CA PRO A 460 -14.31 -3.14 -8.88
C PRO A 460 -14.42 -1.80 -9.65
N ASN A 461 -13.86 -0.72 -9.10
CA ASN A 461 -13.75 0.58 -9.78
C ASN A 461 -12.40 0.79 -10.46
N GLU A 462 -11.56 -0.20 -10.49
CA GLU A 462 -10.25 -0.17 -11.16
C GLU A 462 -10.39 0.27 -12.61
N ARG A 463 -9.51 1.17 -13.04
CA ARG A 463 -9.51 1.70 -14.40
C ARG A 463 -8.14 2.11 -14.87
N CYS A 464 -7.86 1.90 -16.15
CA CYS A 464 -6.62 2.28 -16.83
C CYS A 464 -6.86 3.43 -17.80
N ASN A 465 -6.04 4.48 -17.75
CA ASN A 465 -6.17 5.67 -18.59
C ASN A 465 -5.54 5.44 -19.98
N ILE A 466 -6.35 5.49 -21.04
CA ILE A 466 -5.93 5.19 -22.42
C ILE A 466 -4.81 6.14 -22.92
N PRO A 467 -4.92 7.49 -22.79
CA PRO A 467 -3.86 8.41 -23.18
C PRO A 467 -2.53 8.16 -22.46
N SER A 468 -2.58 7.77 -21.19
CA SER A 468 -1.36 7.49 -20.42
C SER A 468 -0.63 6.24 -20.90
N VAL A 469 -1.34 5.22 -21.38
CA VAL A 469 -0.74 4.02 -21.97
C VAL A 469 -0.02 4.35 -23.29
N GLU A 470 -0.58 5.24 -24.11
CA GLU A 470 0.11 5.73 -25.31
C GLU A 470 1.41 6.48 -24.95
N LYS A 471 1.34 7.38 -23.96
CA LYS A 471 2.49 8.12 -23.48
C LYS A 471 3.56 7.20 -22.87
N PHE A 472 3.14 6.22 -22.07
CA PHE A 472 3.99 5.19 -21.49
C PHE A 472 4.73 4.37 -22.57
N TRP A 473 4.03 3.92 -23.62
CA TRP A 473 4.63 3.17 -24.72
C TRP A 473 5.68 3.98 -25.50
N VAL A 474 5.38 5.24 -25.78
CA VAL A 474 6.32 6.15 -26.46
C VAL A 474 7.57 6.32 -25.60
N PHE A 475 7.40 6.60 -24.30
CA PHE A 475 8.50 6.76 -23.36
C PHE A 475 9.37 5.50 -23.26
N LEU A 476 8.75 4.34 -23.08
CA LEU A 476 9.45 3.07 -22.92
C LEU A 476 10.33 2.75 -24.13
N LYS A 477 9.82 2.96 -25.35
CA LYS A 477 10.60 2.79 -26.58
C LYS A 477 11.79 3.74 -26.69
N GLU A 478 11.61 5.00 -26.35
CA GLU A 478 12.70 5.98 -26.38
C GLU A 478 13.74 5.70 -25.27
N LEU A 479 13.30 5.25 -24.10
CA LEU A 479 14.19 4.84 -23.01
C LEU A 479 15.08 3.67 -23.42
N LEU A 480 14.53 2.61 -24.00
CA LEU A 480 15.29 1.43 -24.40
C LEU A 480 16.41 1.74 -25.42
N LYS A 481 16.22 2.74 -26.29
CA LYS A 481 17.26 3.24 -27.21
C LYS A 481 18.41 3.94 -26.48
N GLN A 482 18.13 4.53 -25.31
CA GLN A 482 19.07 5.36 -24.56
C GLN A 482 19.66 4.68 -23.31
N ILE A 483 19.41 3.39 -23.13
CA ILE A 483 20.08 2.61 -22.08
C ILE A 483 21.60 2.77 -22.24
N PRO A 484 22.34 3.12 -21.16
CA PRO A 484 23.79 3.37 -21.22
C PRO A 484 24.59 2.15 -21.70
N ALA A 485 25.74 2.39 -22.36
CA ALA A 485 26.69 1.35 -22.67
C ALA A 485 27.31 0.76 -21.40
N ARG A 486 27.77 -0.48 -21.47
CA ARG A 486 28.63 -1.07 -20.44
C ARG A 486 29.97 -0.34 -20.45
N CYS A 487 30.49 -0.05 -19.25
CA CYS A 487 31.80 0.61 -19.09
C CYS A 487 32.95 -0.36 -19.38
#